data_03faa542d0eb114a397694aeaaeec8b6
#
_entry.id   03faa542d0eb114a397694aeaaeec8b6
#
_cell.length_a   1.000
_cell.length_b   1.000
_cell.length_c   1.000
_cell.angle_alpha   90.00
_cell.angle_beta   90.00
_cell.angle_gamma   90.00
#
_symmetry.space_group_name_H-M   'P 1'
#
loop_
_entity.id
_entity.type
_entity.pdbx_description
1 polymer ?
#
loop_
_entity_poly.entity_id
_entity_poly.type
_entity_poly.pdbx_seq_one_letter_code
_entity_poly.pdbx_strand_id
1 'polypeptide(L)'
;MPVRSLFKTQRQMKLWQKTNDVNKAVEQFTVGRDREMDLFLAEADVLGSLAHTRMLESIGLLGSEDLANVQRELKNIYRDITAGKFTIEEGVEDVHSQVEFLLTQRIGDAGKKIHSGRSRNDQVLVDLRIFLRRQIREIVADVEQLFH
;
A
#
# COMPACT_ATOMS: atom_id res chain seq x y z
N MET A 1 -21.30 -38.39 -1.58
CA MET A 1 -21.73 -37.02 -1.86
C MET A 1 -20.67 -36.07 -1.36
N PRO A 2 -19.95 -35.30 -2.21
CA PRO A 2 -18.93 -34.38 -1.75
C PRO A 2 -19.57 -33.03 -1.35
N VAL A 3 -19.26 -32.58 -0.15
CA VAL A 3 -19.65 -31.29 0.37
C VAL A 3 -18.85 -30.23 -0.39
N ARG A 4 -19.53 -29.48 -1.26
CA ARG A 4 -18.97 -28.30 -1.92
C ARG A 4 -18.78 -27.20 -0.86
N SER A 5 -17.53 -26.92 -0.54
CA SER A 5 -17.09 -25.74 0.21
C SER A 5 -17.49 -24.48 -0.54
N LEU A 6 -18.47 -23.77 -0.03
CA LEU A 6 -18.87 -22.43 -0.47
C LEU A 6 -17.89 -21.41 0.13
N PHE A 7 -16.71 -21.25 -0.44
CA PHE A 7 -15.93 -20.04 -0.25
C PHE A 7 -16.64 -18.90 -0.98
N LYS A 8 -17.49 -18.17 -0.28
CA LYS A 8 -17.92 -16.84 -0.69
C LYS A 8 -16.70 -15.93 -0.66
N THR A 9 -16.14 -15.64 -1.82
CA THR A 9 -15.18 -14.55 -2.02
C THR A 9 -15.85 -13.29 -1.48
N GLN A 10 -15.41 -12.78 -0.33
CA GLN A 10 -15.83 -11.47 0.14
C GLN A 10 -15.32 -10.45 -0.85
N ARG A 11 -16.22 -9.94 -1.67
CA ARG A 11 -15.98 -8.85 -2.61
C ARG A 11 -15.61 -7.63 -1.77
N GLN A 12 -14.35 -7.22 -1.84
CA GLN A 12 -13.87 -6.03 -1.14
C GLN A 12 -14.62 -4.80 -1.65
N MET A 13 -15.40 -4.19 -0.78
CA MET A 13 -16.08 -2.94 -1.09
C MET A 13 -15.09 -1.78 -0.89
N LYS A 14 -14.99 -0.89 -1.87
CA LYS A 14 -14.29 0.39 -1.70
C LYS A 14 -14.90 1.14 -0.52
N LEU A 15 -14.11 1.84 0.27
CA LEU A 15 -14.54 2.55 1.49
C LEU A 15 -15.77 3.46 1.29
N TRP A 16 -16.03 3.92 0.06
CA TRP A 16 -17.17 4.76 -0.33
C TRP A 16 -18.25 4.03 -1.14
N GLN A 17 -18.10 2.72 -1.40
CA GLN A 17 -19.04 1.94 -2.18
C GLN A 17 -20.26 1.56 -1.34
N LYS A 18 -21.32 2.35 -1.44
CA LYS A 18 -22.67 1.95 -1.02
C LYS A 18 -23.25 1.05 -2.11
N THR A 19 -23.45 -0.22 -1.82
CA THR A 19 -24.30 -1.28 -2.44
C THR A 19 -24.63 -1.26 -3.96
N ASN A 20 -24.20 -0.29 -4.74
CA ASN A 20 -24.45 -0.22 -6.18
C ASN A 20 -23.19 -0.60 -6.96
N ASP A 21 -23.33 -1.46 -7.95
CA ASP A 21 -22.27 -1.74 -8.93
C ASP A 21 -21.88 -0.41 -9.61
N VAL A 22 -20.67 0.06 -9.32
CA VAL A 22 -20.13 1.24 -9.99
C VAL A 22 -19.97 0.89 -11.47
N ASN A 23 -20.53 1.72 -12.35
CA ASN A 23 -20.37 1.55 -13.77
C ASN A 23 -18.87 1.57 -14.12
N LYS A 24 -18.38 0.52 -14.83
CA LYS A 24 -16.96 0.40 -15.20
C LYS A 24 -16.43 1.65 -15.92
N ALA A 25 -17.26 2.33 -16.70
CA ALA A 25 -16.89 3.57 -17.37
C ALA A 25 -16.63 4.72 -16.37
N VAL A 26 -17.40 4.80 -15.29
CA VAL A 26 -17.19 5.78 -14.21
C VAL A 26 -15.92 5.44 -13.45
N GLU A 27 -15.68 4.16 -13.17
CA GLU A 27 -14.44 3.72 -12.52
C GLU A 27 -13.21 4.04 -13.37
N GLN A 28 -13.26 3.75 -14.66
CA GLN A 28 -12.17 4.06 -15.59
C GLN A 28 -11.91 5.56 -15.72
N PHE A 29 -12.97 6.38 -15.68
CA PHE A 29 -12.85 7.83 -15.72
C PHE A 29 -12.25 8.40 -14.43
N THR A 30 -12.62 7.86 -13.27
CA THR A 30 -12.17 8.37 -11.95
C THR A 30 -10.78 7.89 -11.54
N VAL A 31 -10.41 6.66 -11.91
CA VAL A 31 -9.11 6.06 -11.57
C VAL A 31 -8.07 6.31 -12.67
N GLY A 32 -8.50 6.35 -13.95
CA GLY A 32 -7.61 6.61 -15.09
C GLY A 32 -6.36 5.72 -15.07
N ARG A 33 -5.18 6.35 -15.08
CA ARG A 33 -3.87 5.69 -15.00
C ARG A 33 -3.25 5.70 -13.59
N ASP A 34 -4.02 6.05 -12.58
CA ASP A 34 -3.50 6.23 -11.21
C ASP A 34 -2.82 4.96 -10.70
N ARG A 35 -3.39 3.78 -10.95
CA ARG A 35 -2.77 2.50 -10.55
C ARG A 35 -1.38 2.28 -11.14
N GLU A 36 -1.15 2.69 -12.39
CA GLU A 36 0.18 2.60 -13.04
C GLU A 36 1.16 3.58 -12.41
N MET A 37 0.71 4.81 -12.14
CA MET A 37 1.54 5.86 -11.54
C MET A 37 1.85 5.56 -10.07
N ASP A 38 0.90 5.04 -9.34
CA ASP A 38 1.06 4.68 -7.92
C ASP A 38 2.10 3.58 -7.68
N LEU A 39 2.35 2.71 -8.66
CA LEU A 39 3.41 1.70 -8.54
C LEU A 39 4.79 2.33 -8.31
N PHE A 40 5.05 3.54 -8.82
CA PHE A 40 6.28 4.27 -8.55
C PHE A 40 6.43 4.69 -7.09
N LEU A 41 5.33 4.80 -6.36
CA LEU A 41 5.30 5.16 -4.94
C LEU A 41 5.33 3.95 -4.00
N ALA A 42 5.19 2.72 -4.53
CA ALA A 42 5.02 1.51 -3.71
C ALA A 42 6.15 1.27 -2.71
N GLU A 43 7.42 1.46 -3.11
CA GLU A 43 8.55 1.35 -2.18
C GLU A 43 8.47 2.41 -1.07
N ALA A 44 8.11 3.64 -1.44
CA ALA A 44 8.02 4.76 -0.51
C ALA A 44 6.89 4.55 0.51
N ASP A 45 5.72 4.05 0.06
CA ASP A 45 4.59 3.74 0.93
C ASP A 45 4.96 2.70 1.99
N VAL A 46 5.63 1.62 1.59
CA VAL A 46 6.07 0.59 2.55
C VAL A 46 7.08 1.16 3.54
N LEU A 47 8.04 1.98 3.10
CA LEU A 47 9.02 2.63 3.98
C LEU A 47 8.36 3.59 4.97
N GLY A 48 7.42 4.42 4.49
CA GLY A 48 6.61 5.30 5.33
C GLY A 48 5.78 4.51 6.36
N SER A 49 5.17 3.42 5.93
CA SER A 49 4.37 2.54 6.79
C SER A 49 5.21 1.80 7.84
N LEU A 50 6.45 1.40 7.52
CA LEU A 50 7.39 0.83 8.50
C LEU A 50 7.73 1.84 9.62
N ALA A 51 7.94 3.10 9.26
CA ALA A 51 8.20 4.15 10.26
C ALA A 51 6.95 4.47 11.09
N HIS A 52 5.80 4.58 10.42
CA HIS A 52 4.52 4.88 11.06
C HIS A 52 4.12 3.82 12.09
N THR A 53 4.23 2.54 11.76
CA THR A 53 3.88 1.44 12.68
C THR A 53 4.79 1.41 13.92
N ARG A 54 6.07 1.76 13.79
CA ARG A 54 6.95 1.96 14.94
C ARG A 54 6.50 3.11 15.85
N MET A 55 6.08 4.21 15.24
CA MET A 55 5.52 5.34 15.99
C MET A 55 4.26 4.92 16.72
N LEU A 56 3.33 4.19 16.06
CA LEU A 56 2.09 3.70 16.70
C LEU A 56 2.37 2.84 17.93
N GLU A 57 3.37 1.98 17.86
CA GLU A 57 3.77 1.16 19.01
C GLU A 57 4.36 2.02 20.13
N SER A 58 5.22 2.97 19.81
CA SER A 58 5.87 3.84 20.81
C SER A 58 4.89 4.70 21.60
N ILE A 59 3.71 4.98 21.04
CA ILE A 59 2.63 5.74 21.71
C ILE A 59 1.50 4.84 22.23
N GLY A 60 1.68 3.51 22.19
CA GLY A 60 0.73 2.54 22.74
C GLY A 60 -0.52 2.26 21.91
N LEU A 61 -0.58 2.72 20.65
CA LEU A 61 -1.70 2.44 19.73
C LEU A 61 -1.55 1.10 18.98
N LEU A 62 -0.36 0.51 18.99
CA LEU A 62 -0.08 -0.80 18.41
C LEU A 62 0.66 -1.67 19.42
N GLY A 63 0.22 -2.92 19.61
CA GLY A 63 0.93 -3.85 20.47
C GLY A 63 2.25 -4.32 19.86
N SER A 64 3.24 -4.69 20.68
CA SER A 64 4.55 -5.14 20.20
C SER A 64 4.50 -6.40 19.35
N GLU A 65 3.57 -7.32 19.62
CA GLU A 65 3.35 -8.52 18.79
C GLU A 65 2.76 -8.15 17.43
N ASP A 66 1.77 -7.27 17.39
CA ASP A 66 1.19 -6.75 16.15
C ASP A 66 2.26 -6.02 15.34
N LEU A 67 3.09 -5.18 15.99
CA LEU A 67 4.20 -4.50 15.34
C LEU A 67 5.15 -5.50 14.68
N ALA A 68 5.57 -6.55 15.38
CA ALA A 68 6.47 -7.56 14.84
C ALA A 68 5.88 -8.24 13.58
N ASN A 69 4.59 -8.59 13.62
CA ASN A 69 3.89 -9.18 12.51
C ASN A 69 3.76 -8.23 11.32
N VAL A 70 3.31 -6.99 11.55
CA VAL A 70 3.17 -5.98 10.51
C VAL A 70 4.51 -5.64 9.87
N GLN A 71 5.56 -5.44 10.67
CA GLN A 71 6.91 -5.14 10.18
C GLN A 71 7.49 -6.28 9.31
N ARG A 72 7.24 -7.53 9.69
CA ARG A 72 7.65 -8.70 8.89
C ARG A 72 6.96 -8.70 7.54
N GLU A 73 5.64 -8.53 7.51
CA GLU A 73 4.87 -8.57 6.27
C GLU A 73 5.12 -7.34 5.38
N LEU A 74 5.30 -6.16 5.93
CA LEU A 74 5.73 -4.99 5.16
C LEU A 74 7.08 -5.22 4.48
N LYS A 75 8.05 -5.86 5.15
CA LYS A 75 9.33 -6.23 4.54
C LYS A 75 9.17 -7.27 3.43
N ASN A 76 8.22 -8.20 3.55
CA ASN A 76 7.91 -9.16 2.49
C ASN A 76 7.30 -8.44 1.28
N ILE A 77 6.34 -7.53 1.50
CA ILE A 77 5.76 -6.70 0.44
C ILE A 77 6.85 -5.86 -0.24
N TYR A 78 7.76 -5.26 0.52
CA TYR A 78 8.89 -4.51 -0.03
C TYR A 78 9.75 -5.37 -0.98
N ARG A 79 10.04 -6.62 -0.60
CA ARG A 79 10.77 -7.56 -1.47
C ARG A 79 9.99 -7.91 -2.73
N ASP A 80 8.66 -8.08 -2.62
CA ASP A 80 7.81 -8.32 -3.78
C ASP A 80 7.82 -7.13 -4.75
N ILE A 81 7.80 -5.89 -4.22
CA ILE A 81 7.90 -4.65 -5.00
C ILE A 81 9.25 -4.60 -5.73
N THR A 82 10.36 -4.77 -5.02
CA THR A 82 11.71 -4.70 -5.60
C THR A 82 12.00 -5.84 -6.60
N ALA A 83 11.31 -6.96 -6.46
CA ALA A 83 11.36 -8.07 -7.41
C ALA A 83 10.41 -7.92 -8.61
N GLY A 84 9.66 -6.81 -8.72
CA GLY A 84 8.69 -6.57 -9.78
C GLY A 84 7.46 -7.48 -9.74
N LYS A 85 7.15 -8.06 -8.57
CA LYS A 85 6.03 -8.99 -8.37
C LYS A 85 4.79 -8.34 -7.78
N PHE A 86 4.90 -7.09 -7.33
CA PHE A 86 3.80 -6.35 -6.73
C PHE A 86 2.95 -5.70 -7.81
N THR A 87 1.64 -5.85 -7.69
CA THR A 87 0.65 -5.22 -8.58
C THR A 87 -0.51 -4.70 -7.76
N ILE A 88 -1.19 -3.68 -8.26
CA ILE A 88 -2.45 -3.21 -7.68
C ILE A 88 -3.58 -3.97 -8.36
N GLU A 89 -4.33 -4.76 -7.59
CA GLU A 89 -5.38 -5.63 -8.10
C GLU A 89 -6.56 -4.84 -8.68
N GLU A 90 -7.26 -5.45 -9.64
CA GLU A 90 -8.50 -4.88 -10.18
C GLU A 90 -9.52 -4.69 -9.06
N GLY A 91 -10.09 -3.48 -8.94
CA GLY A 91 -11.00 -3.12 -7.84
C GLY A 91 -10.33 -2.50 -6.62
N VAL A 92 -8.99 -2.52 -6.54
CA VAL A 92 -8.22 -1.75 -5.56
C VAL A 92 -7.89 -0.38 -6.13
N GLU A 93 -8.03 0.67 -5.35
CA GLU A 93 -7.95 2.05 -5.82
C GLU A 93 -6.51 2.50 -6.07
N ASP A 94 -5.62 2.22 -5.10
CA ASP A 94 -4.26 2.74 -5.04
C ASP A 94 -3.30 1.80 -4.30
N VAL A 95 -2.03 2.19 -4.25
CA VAL A 95 -0.96 1.44 -3.58
C VAL A 95 -1.23 1.25 -2.09
N HIS A 96 -1.76 2.27 -1.41
CA HIS A 96 -2.03 2.21 0.04
C HIS A 96 -3.08 1.16 0.36
N SER A 97 -4.16 1.15 -0.43
CA SER A 97 -5.23 0.15 -0.31
C SER A 97 -4.72 -1.26 -0.62
N GLN A 98 -3.81 -1.42 -1.60
CA GLN A 98 -3.21 -2.71 -1.92
C GLN A 98 -2.32 -3.22 -0.79
N VAL A 99 -1.50 -2.37 -0.18
CA VAL A 99 -0.65 -2.74 0.96
C VAL A 99 -1.50 -3.13 2.16
N GLU A 100 -2.53 -2.34 2.51
CA GLU A 100 -3.45 -2.67 3.60
C GLU A 100 -4.22 -3.97 3.33
N PHE A 101 -4.64 -4.19 2.09
CA PHE A 101 -5.29 -5.43 1.67
C PHE A 101 -4.40 -6.65 1.88
N LEU A 102 -3.17 -6.61 1.39
CA LEU A 102 -2.22 -7.71 1.55
C LEU A 102 -1.89 -7.98 3.02
N LEU A 103 -1.70 -6.93 3.82
CA LEU A 103 -1.51 -7.07 5.27
C LEU A 103 -2.71 -7.72 5.92
N THR A 104 -3.92 -7.23 5.65
CA THR A 104 -5.16 -7.77 6.23
C THR A 104 -5.37 -9.24 5.83
N GLN A 105 -5.06 -9.59 4.58
CA GLN A 105 -5.14 -10.97 4.10
C GLN A 105 -4.15 -11.90 4.83
N ARG A 106 -2.92 -11.43 5.09
CA ARG A 106 -1.84 -12.25 5.66
C ARG A 106 -1.87 -12.32 7.20
N ILE A 107 -2.25 -11.23 7.86
CA ILE A 107 -2.18 -11.10 9.33
C ILE A 107 -3.47 -10.62 9.99
N GLY A 108 -4.58 -10.59 9.25
CA GLY A 108 -5.90 -10.27 9.79
C GLY A 108 -6.02 -8.83 10.31
N ASP A 109 -6.69 -8.65 11.45
CA ASP A 109 -7.00 -7.32 12.01
C ASP A 109 -5.77 -6.49 12.38
N ALA A 110 -4.64 -7.11 12.67
CA ALA A 110 -3.37 -6.39 12.88
C ALA A 110 -2.98 -5.56 11.64
N GLY A 111 -3.26 -6.06 10.42
CA GLY A 111 -3.01 -5.35 9.17
C GLY A 111 -3.81 -4.07 9.01
N LYS A 112 -5.05 -4.04 9.50
CA LYS A 112 -5.91 -2.84 9.44
C LYS A 112 -5.42 -1.70 10.32
N LYS A 113 -4.68 -2.00 11.40
CA LYS A 113 -4.19 -1.00 12.35
C LYS A 113 -3.16 -0.05 11.74
N ILE A 114 -2.56 -0.40 10.59
CA ILE A 114 -1.61 0.45 9.87
C ILE A 114 -2.18 1.83 9.52
N HIS A 115 -3.50 1.94 9.36
CA HIS A 115 -4.17 3.20 9.02
C HIS A 115 -4.46 4.10 10.23
N SER A 116 -4.22 3.62 11.45
CA SER A 116 -4.52 4.37 12.68
C SER A 116 -3.71 5.67 12.76
N GLY A 117 -4.35 6.76 13.17
CA GLY A 117 -3.70 8.03 13.47
C GLY A 117 -3.12 8.78 12.26
N ARG A 118 -3.49 8.44 11.03
CA ARG A 118 -3.08 9.16 9.80
C ARG A 118 -4.22 9.19 8.78
N SER A 119 -4.20 10.17 7.90
CA SER A 119 -5.04 10.20 6.70
C SER A 119 -4.27 9.68 5.48
N ARG A 120 -5.00 9.39 4.39
CA ARG A 120 -4.39 9.08 3.09
C ARG A 120 -3.50 10.23 2.60
N ASN A 121 -3.89 11.47 2.83
CA ASN A 121 -3.08 12.64 2.46
C ASN A 121 -1.71 12.64 3.15
N ASP A 122 -1.65 12.22 4.43
CA ASP A 122 -0.38 12.11 5.15
C ASP A 122 0.52 11.05 4.52
N GLN A 123 -0.03 9.89 4.11
CA GLN A 123 0.70 8.83 3.41
C GLN A 123 1.26 9.35 2.09
N VAL A 124 0.39 9.83 1.20
CA VAL A 124 0.79 10.30 -0.14
C VAL A 124 1.88 11.36 -0.07
N LEU A 125 1.78 12.32 0.87
CA LEU A 125 2.80 13.37 1.02
C LEU A 125 4.14 12.83 1.51
N VAL A 126 4.15 11.83 2.38
CA VAL A 126 5.40 11.16 2.82
C VAL A 126 6.01 10.40 1.66
N ASP A 127 5.21 9.65 0.91
CA ASP A 127 5.66 8.84 -0.21
C ASP A 127 6.25 9.70 -1.32
N LEU A 128 5.57 10.79 -1.68
CA LEU A 128 6.08 11.76 -2.65
C LEU A 128 7.42 12.36 -2.20
N ARG A 129 7.58 12.70 -0.92
CA ARG A 129 8.85 13.24 -0.40
C ARG A 129 9.98 12.21 -0.46
N ILE A 130 9.71 10.95 -0.10
CA ILE A 130 10.70 9.86 -0.18
C ILE A 130 11.08 9.63 -1.65
N PHE A 131 10.10 9.50 -2.53
CA PHE A 131 10.27 9.29 -3.96
C PHE A 131 11.07 10.43 -4.60
N LEU A 132 10.63 11.68 -4.46
CA LEU A 132 11.32 12.84 -5.04
C LEU A 132 12.74 13.00 -4.52
N ARG A 133 12.98 12.76 -3.23
CA ARG A 133 14.33 12.80 -2.67
C ARG A 133 15.27 11.77 -3.32
N ARG A 134 14.76 10.58 -3.62
CA ARG A 134 15.51 9.53 -4.34
C ARG A 134 15.77 9.96 -5.78
N GLN A 135 14.75 10.39 -6.51
CA GLN A 135 14.88 10.80 -7.91
C GLN A 135 15.82 11.98 -8.10
N ILE A 136 15.78 12.98 -7.22
CA ILE A 136 16.70 14.12 -7.26
C ILE A 136 18.15 13.64 -7.08
N ARG A 137 18.42 12.68 -6.19
CA ARG A 137 19.77 12.14 -5.99
C ARG A 137 20.27 11.37 -7.22
N GLU A 138 19.40 10.62 -7.87
CA GLU A 138 19.72 9.91 -9.11
C GLU A 138 20.08 10.91 -10.22
N ILE A 139 19.27 11.96 -10.41
CA ILE A 139 19.56 13.02 -11.39
C ILE A 139 20.88 13.74 -11.08
N VAL A 140 21.17 14.03 -9.82
CA VAL A 140 22.46 14.66 -9.43
C VAL A 140 23.63 13.75 -9.82
N ALA A 141 23.54 12.46 -9.55
CA ALA A 141 24.59 11.50 -9.92
C ALA A 141 24.77 11.40 -11.44
N ASP A 142 23.68 11.39 -12.20
CA ASP A 142 23.73 11.38 -13.68
C ASP A 142 24.39 12.66 -14.23
N VAL A 143 24.08 13.82 -13.65
CA VAL A 143 24.72 15.10 -14.02
C VAL A 143 26.21 15.09 -13.69
N GLU A 144 26.60 14.60 -12.50
CA GLU A 144 28.01 14.47 -12.14
C GLU A 144 28.76 13.57 -13.13
N GLN A 145 28.14 12.44 -13.53
CA GLN A 145 28.74 11.54 -14.52
C GLN A 145 28.87 12.18 -15.90
N LEU A 146 27.98 13.09 -16.28
CA LEU A 146 28.05 13.81 -17.56
C LEU A 146 29.23 14.79 -17.60
N PHE A 147 29.67 15.34 -16.47
CA PHE A 147 30.76 16.33 -16.37
C PHE A 147 32.13 15.72 -16.09
N HIS A 148 32.21 14.43 -15.84
CA HIS A 148 33.47 13.67 -15.66
C HIS A 148 33.75 12.77 -16.85
#